data_82bf256f3b9fb65aedb4f9adada27e7a
#
_entry.id   82bf256f3b9fb65aedb4f9adada27e7a
#
_cell.length_a   1.000
_cell.length_b   1.000
_cell.length_c   1.000
_cell.angle_alpha   90.00
_cell.angle_beta   90.00
_cell.angle_gamma   90.00
#
_symmetry.space_group_name_H-M   'P 1'
#
loop_
_entity.id
_entity.type
_entity.pdbx_description
1 polymer ?
#
loop_
_entity_poly.entity_id
_entity_poly.type
_entity_poly.pdbx_seq_one_letter_code
_entity_poly.pdbx_strand_id
1 'polypeptide(L)'
;KVLNNVHNVYNDNREKILAQAPQVKEIFSKINQRSAVLNQPLEPFVEKIINYLDENNGSFKGAPKFPQFYLFDAMFYFYLKTKNKNYFKPVEILLSNLCSKGIYDQLDGGISRYAVDEKWIIPHFEKMLYDNIQFIDLLTKFYQNTKNDYFKNKLLQTIQYFNNEFKNKEKLYGSAYDADSEGVEGK
;
A
#
# COMPACT_ATOMS: atom_id res chain seq x y z
N LYS A 1 -21.61 -6.76 -25.26
CA LYS A 1 -22.26 -5.40 -25.18
C LYS A 1 -21.19 -4.30 -25.18
N VAL A 2 -20.17 -4.33 -24.31
CA VAL A 2 -19.11 -3.29 -24.23
C VAL A 2 -18.30 -3.22 -25.54
N LEU A 3 -17.83 -4.35 -26.07
CA LEU A 3 -17.03 -4.39 -27.30
C LEU A 3 -17.77 -3.84 -28.51
N ASN A 4 -19.07 -4.12 -28.63
CA ASN A 4 -19.89 -3.57 -29.71
C ASN A 4 -20.04 -2.05 -29.58
N ASN A 5 -20.21 -1.54 -28.35
CA ASN A 5 -20.27 -0.09 -28.13
C ASN A 5 -18.93 0.58 -28.48
N VAL A 6 -17.81 0.00 -28.08
CA VAL A 6 -16.47 0.53 -28.44
C VAL A 6 -16.28 0.53 -29.96
N HIS A 7 -16.69 -0.54 -30.65
CA HIS A 7 -16.62 -0.64 -32.11
C HIS A 7 -17.46 0.44 -32.79
N ASN A 8 -18.71 0.63 -32.36
CA ASN A 8 -19.59 1.65 -32.91
C ASN A 8 -19.05 3.06 -32.68
N VAL A 9 -18.65 3.38 -31.43
CA VAL A 9 -18.05 4.68 -31.08
C VAL A 9 -16.78 4.95 -31.90
N TYR A 10 -15.96 3.94 -32.14
CA TYR A 10 -14.78 4.08 -32.98
C TYR A 10 -15.12 4.41 -34.40
N ASN A 11 -16.09 3.69 -34.99
CA ASN A 11 -16.49 3.91 -36.39
C ASN A 11 -17.17 5.28 -36.58
N ASP A 12 -18.05 5.65 -35.64
CA ASP A 12 -18.80 6.92 -35.71
C ASP A 12 -17.91 8.16 -35.50
N ASN A 13 -16.81 8.00 -34.77
CA ASN A 13 -15.92 9.12 -34.42
C ASN A 13 -14.46 8.93 -34.89
N ARG A 14 -14.26 8.07 -35.88
CA ARG A 14 -12.92 7.68 -36.34
C ARG A 14 -12.01 8.88 -36.68
N GLU A 15 -12.53 9.84 -37.40
CA GLU A 15 -11.78 11.02 -37.81
C GLU A 15 -11.34 11.88 -36.59
N LYS A 16 -12.24 12.06 -35.62
CA LYS A 16 -11.91 12.77 -34.35
C LYS A 16 -10.87 12.05 -33.54
N ILE A 17 -10.99 10.73 -33.46
CA ILE A 17 -10.03 9.88 -32.72
C ILE A 17 -8.66 9.95 -33.38
N LEU A 18 -8.61 9.84 -34.71
CA LEU A 18 -7.34 9.93 -35.45
C LEU A 18 -6.70 11.33 -35.37
N ALA A 19 -7.52 12.40 -35.37
CA ALA A 19 -7.04 13.77 -35.18
C ALA A 19 -6.43 14.01 -33.79
N GLN A 20 -6.94 13.32 -32.75
CA GLN A 20 -6.40 13.41 -31.39
C GLN A 20 -5.18 12.51 -31.14
N ALA A 21 -4.99 11.46 -31.93
CA ALA A 21 -3.93 10.48 -31.74
C ALA A 21 -2.51 11.11 -31.67
N PRO A 22 -2.13 12.13 -32.48
CA PRO A 22 -0.85 12.80 -32.35
C PRO A 22 -0.64 13.48 -31.01
N GLN A 23 -1.68 14.12 -30.45
CA GLN A 23 -1.60 14.78 -29.14
C GLN A 23 -1.41 13.78 -28.03
N VAL A 24 -2.14 12.66 -28.07
CA VAL A 24 -1.97 11.55 -27.13
C VAL A 24 -0.57 10.97 -27.20
N LYS A 25 -0.04 10.75 -28.42
CA LYS A 25 1.32 10.28 -28.64
C LYS A 25 2.38 11.25 -28.07
N GLU A 26 2.16 12.56 -28.23
CA GLU A 26 3.04 13.58 -27.68
C GLU A 26 3.04 13.56 -26.14
N ILE A 27 1.85 13.45 -25.53
CA ILE A 27 1.72 13.32 -24.07
C ILE A 27 2.49 12.08 -23.57
N PHE A 28 2.28 10.91 -24.20
CA PHE A 28 3.00 9.71 -23.85
C PHE A 28 4.51 9.82 -24.07
N SER A 29 4.96 10.52 -25.12
CA SER A 29 6.38 10.74 -25.34
C SER A 29 6.99 11.62 -24.26
N LYS A 30 6.26 12.62 -23.76
CA LYS A 30 6.70 13.49 -22.65
C LYS A 30 6.74 12.72 -21.32
N ILE A 31 5.75 11.87 -21.05
CA ILE A 31 5.70 11.02 -19.86
C ILE A 31 6.84 9.98 -19.89
N ASN A 32 7.12 9.41 -21.06
CA ASN A 32 8.18 8.41 -21.25
C ASN A 32 9.58 9.00 -21.51
N GLN A 33 9.71 10.33 -21.66
CA GLN A 33 11.03 10.94 -21.57
C GLN A 33 11.56 10.64 -20.18
N ARG A 34 12.44 9.64 -20.09
CA ARG A 34 13.25 9.42 -18.90
C ARG A 34 13.95 10.76 -18.63
N SER A 35 13.44 11.53 -17.70
CA SER A 35 14.24 12.56 -17.07
C SER A 35 15.56 11.92 -16.73
N ALA A 36 16.66 12.52 -17.15
CA ALA A 36 17.99 12.07 -16.76
C ALA A 36 17.90 11.71 -15.28
N VAL A 37 18.39 10.51 -14.91
CA VAL A 37 18.40 10.08 -13.52
C VAL A 37 19.09 11.20 -12.77
N LEU A 38 18.27 12.03 -12.16
CA LEU A 38 18.78 13.12 -11.35
C LEU A 38 19.46 12.43 -10.18
N ASN A 39 20.77 12.58 -10.11
CA ASN A 39 21.59 12.13 -9.01
C ASN A 39 21.29 13.00 -7.76
N GLN A 40 19.97 13.17 -7.50
CA GLN A 40 19.47 13.96 -6.38
C GLN A 40 19.28 13.04 -5.18
N PRO A 41 19.66 13.46 -4.00
CA PRO A 41 19.41 12.71 -2.78
C PRO A 41 17.90 12.53 -2.60
N LEU A 42 17.50 11.30 -2.18
CA LEU A 42 16.09 10.95 -1.97
C LEU A 42 15.50 11.67 -0.74
N GLU A 43 16.34 12.08 0.18
CA GLU A 43 15.96 12.66 1.47
C GLU A 43 15.06 13.92 1.33
N PRO A 44 15.38 14.93 0.52
CA PRO A 44 14.50 16.09 0.32
C PRO A 44 13.14 15.74 -0.30
N PHE A 45 13.07 14.63 -1.05
CA PHE A 45 11.80 14.14 -1.60
C PHE A 45 10.93 13.53 -0.49
N VAL A 46 11.53 12.72 0.39
CA VAL A 46 10.83 12.13 1.54
C VAL A 46 10.35 13.22 2.50
N GLU A 47 11.16 14.26 2.76
CA GLU A 47 10.76 15.42 3.58
C GLU A 47 9.52 16.14 3.05
N LYS A 48 9.46 16.33 1.74
CA LYS A 48 8.27 16.94 1.12
C LYS A 48 7.02 16.08 1.30
N ILE A 49 7.14 14.77 1.19
CA ILE A 49 6.01 13.84 1.32
C ILE A 49 5.43 13.86 2.73
N ILE A 50 6.25 14.02 3.77
CA ILE A 50 5.78 14.06 5.17
C ILE A 50 4.66 15.11 5.35
N ASN A 51 4.73 16.23 4.66
CA ASN A 51 3.73 17.32 4.75
C ASN A 51 2.35 16.92 4.19
N TYR A 52 2.26 15.85 3.41
CA TYR A 52 0.99 15.35 2.84
C TYR A 52 0.40 14.19 3.64
N LEU A 53 1.09 13.71 4.67
CA LEU A 53 0.61 12.60 5.48
C LEU A 53 -0.51 13.03 6.44
N ASP A 54 -1.31 12.06 6.82
CA ASP A 54 -2.28 12.17 7.89
C ASP A 54 -1.57 12.04 9.25
N GLU A 55 -1.44 13.14 9.96
CA GLU A 55 -0.72 13.20 11.24
C GLU A 55 -1.39 12.40 12.36
N ASN A 56 -2.67 12.07 12.22
CA ASN A 56 -3.42 11.33 13.24
C ASN A 56 -3.53 9.83 12.93
N ASN A 57 -3.77 9.49 11.65
CA ASN A 57 -4.02 8.12 11.26
C ASN A 57 -2.86 7.47 10.51
N GLY A 58 -1.87 8.24 10.06
CA GLY A 58 -0.80 7.77 9.19
C GLY A 58 -1.24 7.59 7.74
N SER A 59 -0.27 7.35 6.84
CA SER A 59 -0.47 7.33 5.40
C SER A 59 -1.02 8.66 4.85
N PHE A 60 -1.55 8.68 3.63
CA PHE A 60 -2.15 9.88 3.06
C PHE A 60 -3.57 10.11 3.59
N LYS A 61 -4.02 11.39 3.55
CA LYS A 61 -5.39 11.77 3.88
C LYS A 61 -6.37 11.24 2.83
N GLY A 62 -7.62 11.01 3.24
CA GLY A 62 -8.71 10.59 2.35
C GLY A 62 -8.98 9.09 2.37
N ALA A 63 -10.00 8.69 1.61
CA ALA A 63 -10.47 7.32 1.44
C ALA A 63 -10.68 7.01 -0.05
N PRO A 64 -10.47 5.74 -0.51
CA PRO A 64 -9.95 4.62 0.27
C PRO A 64 -8.50 4.83 0.71
N LYS A 65 -8.12 4.26 1.87
CA LYS A 65 -6.83 4.50 2.51
C LYS A 65 -5.93 3.27 2.42
N PHE A 66 -4.72 3.47 1.86
CA PHE A 66 -3.72 2.42 1.68
C PHE A 66 -2.51 2.63 2.60
N PRO A 67 -1.88 1.57 3.15
CA PRO A 67 -0.75 1.69 4.05
C PRO A 67 0.51 2.34 3.46
N GLN A 68 0.80 2.11 2.16
CA GLN A 68 1.98 2.67 1.46
C GLN A 68 3.32 2.28 2.10
N PHE A 69 3.51 1.03 2.48
CA PHE A 69 4.66 0.54 3.25
C PHE A 69 6.02 0.94 2.72
N TYR A 70 6.22 0.93 1.39
CA TYR A 70 7.49 1.31 0.76
C TYR A 70 7.92 2.73 1.11
N LEU A 71 6.98 3.64 1.29
CA LEU A 71 7.25 5.02 1.66
C LEU A 71 7.70 5.11 3.13
N PHE A 72 7.01 4.40 4.01
CA PHE A 72 7.33 4.38 5.44
C PHE A 72 8.60 3.58 5.74
N ASP A 73 8.93 2.59 4.93
CA ASP A 73 10.22 1.91 4.99
C ASP A 73 11.37 2.86 4.63
N ALA A 74 11.21 3.66 3.58
CA ALA A 74 12.17 4.71 3.24
C ALA A 74 12.33 5.75 4.36
N MET A 75 11.23 6.19 4.99
CA MET A 75 11.29 7.09 6.15
C MET A 75 12.04 6.45 7.31
N PHE A 76 11.75 5.19 7.61
CA PHE A 76 12.43 4.49 8.68
C PHE A 76 13.93 4.32 8.41
N TYR A 77 14.31 4.05 7.16
CA TYR A 77 15.70 4.03 6.74
C TYR A 77 16.41 5.37 7.01
N PHE A 78 15.79 6.50 6.64
CA PHE A 78 16.36 7.82 6.94
C PHE A 78 16.43 8.10 8.44
N TYR A 79 15.44 7.66 9.20
CA TYR A 79 15.55 7.73 10.67
C TYR A 79 16.74 6.94 11.20
N LEU A 80 16.95 5.71 10.75
CA LEU A 80 18.07 4.89 11.19
C LEU A 80 19.42 5.55 10.87
N LYS A 81 19.52 6.22 9.73
CA LYS A 81 20.72 6.90 9.26
C LYS A 81 20.98 8.23 9.98
N THR A 82 19.95 9.05 10.18
CA THR A 82 20.07 10.44 10.65
C THR A 82 19.69 10.64 12.11
N LYS A 83 18.94 9.69 12.69
CA LYS A 83 18.27 9.79 14.00
C LYS A 83 17.26 10.94 14.10
N ASN A 84 16.86 11.54 12.98
CA ASN A 84 15.86 12.59 12.94
C ASN A 84 14.47 12.01 13.21
N LYS A 85 13.85 12.44 14.30
CA LYS A 85 12.52 11.96 14.73
C LYS A 85 11.38 12.33 13.76
N ASN A 86 11.58 13.29 12.87
CA ASN A 86 10.59 13.63 11.86
C ASN A 86 10.33 12.46 10.89
N TYR A 87 11.30 11.58 10.70
CA TYR A 87 11.10 10.35 9.94
C TYR A 87 10.55 9.20 10.77
N PHE A 88 10.80 9.18 12.08
CA PHE A 88 10.32 8.12 12.99
C PHE A 88 8.84 8.24 13.28
N LYS A 89 8.38 9.46 13.63
CA LYS A 89 7.01 9.71 14.08
C LYS A 89 5.92 9.28 13.09
N PRO A 90 6.03 9.55 11.78
CA PRO A 90 5.04 9.07 10.80
C PRO A 90 4.95 7.54 10.76
N VAL A 91 6.07 6.83 10.89
CA VAL A 91 6.10 5.36 10.90
C VAL A 91 5.44 4.81 12.16
N GLU A 92 5.72 5.40 13.30
CA GLU A 92 5.10 5.02 14.58
C GLU A 92 3.59 5.22 14.55
N ILE A 93 3.11 6.36 14.03
CA ILE A 93 1.69 6.66 13.88
C ILE A 93 1.02 5.65 12.96
N LEU A 94 1.61 5.37 11.79
CA LEU A 94 1.06 4.39 10.86
C LEU A 94 0.94 3.02 11.53
N LEU A 95 2.04 2.47 12.04
CA LEU A 95 2.06 1.13 12.61
C LEU A 95 1.13 0.99 13.83
N SER A 96 1.07 2.03 14.69
CA SER A 96 0.16 2.04 15.83
C SER A 96 -1.31 1.98 15.41
N ASN A 97 -1.68 2.76 14.38
CA ASN A 97 -3.04 2.74 13.86
C ASN A 97 -3.36 1.42 13.13
N LEU A 98 -2.48 0.94 12.27
CA LEU A 98 -2.70 -0.32 11.59
C LEU A 98 -2.89 -1.48 12.57
N CYS A 99 -2.02 -1.61 13.57
CA CYS A 99 -2.07 -2.70 14.55
C CYS A 99 -3.28 -2.67 15.49
N SER A 100 -3.89 -1.49 15.70
CA SER A 100 -4.97 -1.30 16.68
C SER A 100 -6.37 -1.15 16.08
N LYS A 101 -6.47 -0.95 14.76
CA LYS A 101 -7.73 -0.68 14.07
C LYS A 101 -8.26 -1.89 13.30
N GLY A 102 -9.41 -1.73 12.66
CA GLY A 102 -10.10 -2.80 11.95
C GLY A 102 -9.39 -3.32 10.70
N ILE A 103 -8.45 -2.56 10.12
CA ILE A 103 -7.64 -3.05 8.99
C ILE A 103 -6.76 -4.24 9.36
N TYR A 104 -6.35 -4.36 10.63
CA TYR A 104 -5.65 -5.51 11.14
C TYR A 104 -6.67 -6.54 11.65
N ASP A 105 -6.54 -7.76 11.23
CA ASP A 105 -7.32 -8.87 11.76
C ASP A 105 -6.88 -9.19 13.19
N GLN A 106 -7.71 -8.77 14.16
CA GLN A 106 -7.40 -8.89 15.57
C GLN A 106 -7.50 -10.34 16.09
N LEU A 107 -8.14 -11.24 15.33
CA LEU A 107 -8.32 -12.64 15.69
C LEU A 107 -7.15 -13.49 15.17
N ASP A 108 -6.98 -13.51 13.85
CA ASP A 108 -6.04 -14.41 13.19
C ASP A 108 -4.72 -13.74 12.83
N GLY A 109 -4.73 -12.42 12.64
CA GLY A 109 -3.55 -11.66 12.25
C GLY A 109 -3.52 -11.29 10.78
N GLY A 110 -2.51 -10.48 10.43
CA GLY A 110 -2.39 -9.91 9.09
C GLY A 110 -3.26 -8.67 8.88
N ILE A 111 -3.02 -7.99 7.79
CA ILE A 111 -3.75 -6.78 7.41
C ILE A 111 -4.49 -6.96 6.09
N SER A 112 -5.62 -6.29 5.98
CA SER A 112 -6.33 -6.10 4.71
C SER A 112 -5.59 -5.09 3.83
N ARG A 113 -5.80 -5.18 2.52
CA ARG A 113 -5.11 -4.38 1.51
C ARG A 113 -5.29 -2.88 1.69
N TYR A 114 -6.51 -2.43 2.02
CA TYR A 114 -6.85 -1.03 2.28
C TYR A 114 -8.09 -0.92 3.18
N ALA A 115 -8.33 0.27 3.72
CA ALA A 115 -9.57 0.61 4.39
C ALA A 115 -10.43 1.49 3.47
N VAL A 116 -11.75 1.30 3.52
CA VAL A 116 -12.70 2.11 2.74
C VAL A 116 -12.95 3.48 3.39
N ASP A 117 -12.46 3.67 4.63
CA ASP A 117 -12.55 4.89 5.41
C ASP A 117 -11.16 5.48 5.73
N GLU A 118 -11.13 6.73 6.20
CA GLU A 118 -9.90 7.45 6.52
C GLU A 118 -9.20 7.00 7.80
N LYS A 119 -9.89 6.24 8.68
CA LYS A 119 -9.47 5.94 10.06
C LYS A 119 -9.05 4.50 10.27
N TRP A 120 -8.98 3.69 9.20
CA TRP A 120 -8.63 2.27 9.24
C TRP A 120 -9.64 1.37 9.96
N ILE A 121 -10.93 1.78 10.02
CA ILE A 121 -11.96 1.07 10.79
C ILE A 121 -12.60 -0.03 9.96
N ILE A 122 -12.96 0.27 8.71
CA ILE A 122 -13.68 -0.64 7.83
C ILE A 122 -12.70 -1.15 6.75
N PRO A 123 -12.22 -2.40 6.86
CA PRO A 123 -11.32 -2.96 5.88
C PRO A 123 -12.07 -3.38 4.62
N HIS A 124 -11.40 -3.31 3.48
CA HIS A 124 -11.71 -4.18 2.34
C HIS A 124 -11.07 -5.53 2.65
N PHE A 125 -11.86 -6.60 2.76
CA PHE A 125 -11.43 -7.85 3.39
C PHE A 125 -10.39 -8.66 2.61
N GLU A 126 -9.96 -8.20 1.44
CA GLU A 126 -8.86 -8.79 0.68
C GLU A 126 -7.55 -8.70 1.46
N LYS A 127 -6.84 -9.83 1.63
CA LYS A 127 -5.49 -9.86 2.21
C LYS A 127 -4.48 -10.26 1.14
N MET A 128 -3.57 -9.36 0.80
CA MET A 128 -2.52 -9.61 -0.18
C MET A 128 -1.25 -10.12 0.49
N LEU A 129 -0.60 -11.09 -0.11
CA LEU A 129 0.69 -11.59 0.38
C LEU A 129 1.75 -10.47 0.39
N TYR A 130 1.85 -9.69 -0.69
CA TYR A 130 2.86 -8.64 -0.81
C TYR A 130 2.70 -7.50 0.21
N ASP A 131 1.46 -7.10 0.52
CA ASP A 131 1.20 -6.07 1.54
C ASP A 131 1.61 -6.56 2.93
N ASN A 132 1.28 -7.80 3.25
CA ASN A 132 1.60 -8.38 4.54
C ASN A 132 3.09 -8.68 4.71
N ILE A 133 3.80 -9.04 3.65
CA ILE A 133 5.27 -9.18 3.70
C ILE A 133 5.93 -7.81 3.98
N GLN A 134 5.47 -6.75 3.33
CA GLN A 134 5.98 -5.39 3.60
C GLN A 134 5.64 -4.93 5.02
N PHE A 135 4.46 -5.27 5.52
CA PHE A 135 4.06 -5.01 6.90
C PHE A 135 4.95 -5.74 7.90
N ILE A 136 5.20 -7.04 7.70
CA ILE A 136 6.12 -7.86 8.51
C ILE A 136 7.53 -7.26 8.51
N ASP A 137 8.05 -6.87 7.37
CA ASP A 137 9.38 -6.28 7.23
C ASP A 137 9.50 -4.96 8.00
N LEU A 138 8.54 -4.05 7.81
CA LEU A 138 8.54 -2.77 8.52
C LEU A 138 8.35 -2.96 10.04
N LEU A 139 7.44 -3.84 10.47
CA LEU A 139 7.27 -4.18 11.90
C LEU A 139 8.54 -4.78 12.51
N THR A 140 9.22 -5.64 11.77
CA THR A 140 10.49 -6.25 12.22
C THR A 140 11.55 -5.19 12.49
N LYS A 141 11.77 -4.30 11.53
CA LYS A 141 12.72 -3.18 11.65
C LYS A 141 12.35 -2.25 12.81
N PHE A 142 11.03 -1.95 12.92
CA PHE A 142 10.52 -1.09 13.97
C PHE A 142 10.69 -1.72 15.36
N TYR A 143 10.32 -2.99 15.53
CA TYR A 143 10.54 -3.74 16.78
C TYR A 143 12.02 -3.84 17.13
N GLN A 144 12.88 -4.16 16.18
CA GLN A 144 14.33 -4.25 16.42
C GLN A 144 14.91 -2.96 17.00
N ASN A 145 14.36 -1.80 16.63
CA ASN A 145 14.80 -0.50 17.09
C ASN A 145 14.16 -0.08 18.43
N THR A 146 12.85 -0.34 18.58
CA THR A 146 12.07 0.13 19.75
C THR A 146 12.01 -0.85 20.90
N LYS A 147 12.16 -2.16 20.63
CA LYS A 147 11.97 -3.27 21.59
C LYS A 147 10.58 -3.30 22.24
N ASN A 148 9.58 -2.70 21.57
CA ASN A 148 8.22 -2.66 22.07
C ASN A 148 7.50 -3.99 21.82
N ASP A 149 7.16 -4.71 22.87
CA ASP A 149 6.54 -6.04 22.81
C ASP A 149 5.14 -6.04 22.17
N TYR A 150 4.42 -4.92 22.17
CA TYR A 150 3.15 -4.82 21.44
C TYR A 150 3.34 -5.10 19.96
N PHE A 151 4.31 -4.44 19.31
CA PHE A 151 4.60 -4.66 17.89
C PHE A 151 5.20 -6.04 17.62
N LYS A 152 5.99 -6.58 18.56
CA LYS A 152 6.47 -7.96 18.49
C LYS A 152 5.32 -8.95 18.43
N ASN A 153 4.33 -8.80 19.31
CA ASN A 153 3.19 -9.72 19.36
C ASN A 153 2.39 -9.66 18.05
N LYS A 154 2.16 -8.46 17.50
CA LYS A 154 1.49 -8.28 16.20
C LYS A 154 2.30 -8.88 15.05
N LEU A 155 3.61 -8.72 15.06
CA LEU A 155 4.53 -9.33 14.10
C LEU A 155 4.42 -10.86 14.14
N LEU A 156 4.54 -11.47 15.31
CA LEU A 156 4.49 -12.93 15.47
C LEU A 156 3.12 -13.50 15.08
N GLN A 157 2.03 -12.84 15.48
CA GLN A 157 0.68 -13.22 15.09
C GLN A 157 0.52 -13.19 13.56
N THR A 158 0.99 -12.13 12.89
CA THR A 158 0.93 -12.02 11.43
C THR A 158 1.74 -13.12 10.75
N ILE A 159 2.96 -13.40 11.21
CA ILE A 159 3.79 -14.48 10.66
C ILE A 159 3.11 -15.84 10.83
N GLN A 160 2.52 -16.09 12.01
CA GLN A 160 1.81 -17.33 12.27
C GLN A 160 0.61 -17.50 11.35
N TYR A 161 -0.19 -16.45 11.17
CA TYR A 161 -1.33 -16.45 10.24
C TYR A 161 -0.89 -16.83 8.82
N PHE A 162 0.14 -16.19 8.30
CA PHE A 162 0.62 -16.47 6.93
C PHE A 162 1.18 -17.88 6.77
N ASN A 163 1.84 -18.41 7.79
CA ASN A 163 2.32 -19.78 7.74
C ASN A 163 1.19 -20.83 7.78
N ASN A 164 0.08 -20.51 8.42
CA ASN A 164 -1.05 -21.43 8.55
C ASN A 164 -2.02 -21.33 7.37
N GLU A 165 -2.37 -20.10 6.97
CA GLU A 165 -3.47 -19.85 6.03
C GLU A 165 -2.99 -19.66 4.59
N PHE A 166 -1.90 -18.93 4.37
CA PHE A 166 -1.40 -18.66 3.02
C PHE A 166 -0.55 -19.78 2.43
N LYS A 167 -0.08 -20.69 3.27
CA LYS A 167 0.78 -21.78 2.84
C LYS A 167 -0.03 -23.02 2.48
N ASN A 168 0.03 -23.43 1.22
CA ASN A 168 -0.64 -24.65 0.77
C ASN A 168 0.11 -25.93 1.18
N LYS A 169 -0.47 -27.09 0.87
CA LYS A 169 0.11 -28.42 1.17
C LYS A 169 1.48 -28.65 0.51
N GLU A 170 1.77 -27.96 -0.57
CA GLU A 170 3.04 -28.01 -1.31
C GLU A 170 4.09 -27.02 -0.78
N LYS A 171 3.79 -26.35 0.33
CA LYS A 171 4.62 -25.31 0.98
C LYS A 171 4.80 -24.05 0.15
N LEU A 172 3.95 -23.82 -0.83
CA LEU A 172 3.90 -22.57 -1.58
C LEU A 172 2.92 -21.59 -0.94
N TYR A 173 3.20 -20.30 -1.04
CA TYR A 173 2.30 -19.25 -0.54
C TYR A 173 1.35 -18.80 -1.64
N GLY A 174 0.08 -18.69 -1.31
CA GLY A 174 -0.92 -18.04 -2.16
C GLY A 174 -0.63 -16.54 -2.31
N SER A 175 -1.10 -15.93 -3.40
CA SER A 175 -0.88 -14.50 -3.66
C SER A 175 -1.84 -13.59 -2.88
N ALA A 176 -3.06 -14.06 -2.65
CA ALA A 176 -4.11 -13.29 -1.97
C ALA A 176 -5.18 -14.22 -1.39
N TYR A 177 -5.87 -13.71 -0.37
CA TYR A 177 -7.25 -14.08 -0.04
C TYR A 177 -8.17 -13.01 -0.57
N ASP A 178 -9.20 -13.44 -1.33
CA ASP A 178 -10.20 -12.55 -1.91
C ASP A 178 -11.12 -11.98 -0.80
N ALA A 179 -11.66 -10.79 -1.07
CA ALA A 179 -12.71 -10.18 -0.24
C ALA A 179 -14.04 -10.91 -0.38
N ASP A 180 -14.24 -11.60 -1.50
CA ASP A 180 -15.48 -12.28 -1.83
C ASP A 180 -15.48 -13.73 -1.37
N SER A 181 -16.53 -14.13 -0.64
CA SER A 181 -16.85 -15.53 -0.39
C SER A 181 -18.14 -15.87 -1.12
N GLU A 182 -18.11 -16.90 -1.99
CA GLU A 182 -19.27 -17.32 -2.81
C GLU A 182 -19.89 -16.18 -3.64
N GLY A 183 -19.06 -15.21 -4.08
CA GLY A 183 -19.48 -14.05 -4.87
C GLY A 183 -20.14 -12.93 -4.06
N VAL A 184 -19.99 -12.94 -2.73
CA VAL A 184 -20.48 -11.88 -1.83
C VAL A 184 -19.31 -11.34 -1.01
N GLU A 185 -19.06 -10.03 -1.14
CA GLU A 185 -18.00 -9.35 -0.38
C GLU A 185 -18.31 -9.33 1.12
N GLY A 186 -17.33 -9.72 1.93
CA GLY A 186 -17.41 -9.67 3.40
C GLY A 186 -18.29 -10.73 4.04
N LYS A 187 -18.56 -11.84 3.33
CA LYS A 187 -19.34 -12.97 3.86
C LYS A 187 -18.43 -14.01 4.49
#